data_aa7d8bd1af63e99546cb20d80c412e13
#
_entry.id   aa7d8bd1af63e99546cb20d80c412e13
#
_cell.length_a   1.000
_cell.length_b   1.000
_cell.length_c   1.000
_cell.angle_alpha   90.00
_cell.angle_beta   90.00
_cell.angle_gamma   90.00
#
_symmetry.space_group_name_H-M   'P 1'
#
loop_
_entity.id
_entity.type
_entity.pdbx_description
1 polymer ?
#
loop_
_entity_poly.entity_id
_entity_poly.type
_entity_poly.pdbx_seq_one_letter_code
_entity_poly.pdbx_strand_id
1 'polypeptide(L)'
;MSRRLFRALPVLIIGTGLVLPAVPAYAATDYYVSTSGSDANSGTSSGTPFATIQKALDTAPRDATVHLAPGTYRQDAVTVRSGVTVTGPSTAVVKGAGNSRIFQVLHDGVTLDGFTVDGLHGSSTSASGYRDKLIYVMSTSPGDGVGTLTISDMTLKNAGGECVRLRYLVTNADVHDNTIGPCGVYDFKFAGGGKNGEGIYLGTAPEQQGQNGAPDDQPDRSRNNRIHHNTIATAGNECVDVKENSTANVIEYNDCSQQKDASSGGLDARGSGNTFRYNTIHDNTGAGVRLGGDTATDGTNTNVYGNTIKNNAAGGIKFMRTPQGQVCGNTMSGNTGGNSVGTYGADFNPTGTC
;
A
#
# COMPACT_ATOMS: atom_id res chain seq x y z
N MET A 1 47.20 -33.84 67.72
CA MET A 1 46.87 -32.87 66.68
C MET A 1 46.65 -33.62 65.35
N SER A 2 45.42 -33.93 64.99
CA SER A 2 45.07 -34.73 63.80
C SER A 2 44.52 -33.80 62.70
N ARG A 3 45.24 -33.72 61.57
CA ARG A 3 44.80 -32.99 60.38
C ARG A 3 43.88 -33.90 59.53
N ARG A 4 42.64 -33.53 59.44
CA ARG A 4 41.70 -34.19 58.47
C ARG A 4 41.86 -33.57 57.08
N LEU A 5 42.29 -34.37 56.11
CA LEU A 5 42.25 -34.02 54.69
C LEU A 5 40.82 -34.18 54.18
N PHE A 6 40.25 -33.10 53.63
CA PHE A 6 39.04 -33.15 52.80
C PHE A 6 39.42 -33.47 51.36
N ARG A 7 38.98 -34.60 50.85
CA ARG A 7 39.02 -34.91 49.42
C ARG A 7 37.77 -34.31 48.72
N ALA A 8 37.97 -33.42 47.77
CA ALA A 8 36.94 -32.93 46.89
C ALA A 8 36.73 -33.94 45.75
N LEU A 9 35.50 -34.42 45.55
CA LEU A 9 35.09 -35.18 44.37
C LEU A 9 34.75 -34.19 43.23
N PRO A 10 35.21 -34.45 42.01
CA PRO A 10 34.75 -33.65 40.88
C PRO A 10 33.31 -34.06 40.47
N VAL A 11 32.42 -33.09 40.39
CA VAL A 11 31.05 -33.25 39.82
C VAL A 11 31.18 -33.18 38.30
N LEU A 12 30.90 -34.29 37.64
CA LEU A 12 30.81 -34.35 36.16
C LEU A 12 29.43 -33.87 35.76
N ILE A 13 29.31 -32.65 35.20
CA ILE A 13 28.09 -32.12 34.60
C ILE A 13 27.99 -32.69 33.19
N ILE A 14 27.14 -33.69 32.98
CA ILE A 14 26.76 -34.17 31.65
C ILE A 14 25.70 -33.24 31.15
N GLY A 15 26.07 -32.29 30.31
CA GLY A 15 25.13 -31.45 29.56
C GLY A 15 24.43 -32.27 28.49
N THR A 16 23.16 -32.64 28.69
CA THR A 16 22.30 -33.17 27.63
C THR A 16 21.89 -32.03 26.74
N GLY A 17 22.63 -31.84 25.65
CA GLY A 17 22.22 -30.93 24.56
C GLY A 17 20.88 -31.38 23.99
N LEU A 18 19.83 -30.57 24.16
CA LEU A 18 18.56 -30.76 23.46
C LEU A 18 18.80 -30.49 21.97
N VAL A 19 18.94 -31.53 21.19
CA VAL A 19 18.93 -31.41 19.71
C VAL A 19 17.46 -31.25 19.31
N LEU A 20 17.05 -29.99 19.10
CA LEU A 20 15.76 -29.72 18.45
C LEU A 20 15.81 -30.27 17.02
N PRO A 21 14.82 -31.06 16.58
CA PRO A 21 14.77 -31.51 15.20
C PRO A 21 14.70 -30.26 14.30
N ALA A 22 15.59 -30.17 13.30
CA ALA A 22 15.50 -29.15 12.28
C ALA A 22 14.16 -29.36 11.55
N VAL A 23 13.28 -28.37 11.62
CA VAL A 23 12.07 -28.34 10.82
C VAL A 23 12.55 -28.32 9.37
N PRO A 24 12.11 -29.29 8.51
CA PRO A 24 12.50 -29.26 7.11
C PRO A 24 12.03 -27.93 6.51
N ALA A 25 12.93 -27.17 5.98
CA ALA A 25 12.57 -26.03 5.15
C ALA A 25 11.84 -26.60 3.93
N TYR A 26 10.52 -26.37 3.88
CA TYR A 26 9.77 -26.65 2.66
C TYR A 26 10.40 -25.80 1.57
N ALA A 27 10.95 -26.43 0.54
CA ALA A 27 11.39 -25.73 -0.67
C ALA A 27 10.16 -24.98 -1.21
N ALA A 28 10.31 -23.68 -1.44
CA ALA A 28 9.26 -22.90 -2.08
C ALA A 28 8.88 -23.60 -3.38
N THR A 29 7.59 -23.87 -3.56
CA THR A 29 7.12 -24.56 -4.77
C THR A 29 6.74 -23.51 -5.79
N ASP A 30 7.33 -23.59 -6.98
CA ASP A 30 7.04 -22.69 -8.08
C ASP A 30 5.83 -23.17 -8.89
N TYR A 31 4.95 -22.22 -9.22
CA TYR A 31 3.83 -22.42 -10.14
C TYR A 31 3.92 -21.41 -11.29
N TYR A 32 3.50 -21.82 -12.46
CA TYR A 32 3.63 -21.04 -13.69
C TYR A 32 2.28 -20.81 -14.33
N VAL A 33 2.03 -19.57 -14.75
CA VAL A 33 0.80 -19.16 -15.43
C VAL A 33 1.15 -18.54 -16.77
N SER A 34 0.45 -18.92 -17.82
CA SER A 34 0.60 -18.37 -19.15
C SER A 34 -0.76 -18.25 -19.85
N THR A 35 -0.93 -17.21 -20.66
CA THR A 35 -2.14 -17.05 -21.50
C THR A 35 -2.34 -18.18 -22.51
N SER A 36 -1.31 -18.96 -22.80
CA SER A 36 -1.36 -20.18 -23.62
C SER A 36 -1.41 -21.47 -22.81
N GLY A 37 -1.52 -21.37 -21.47
CA GLY A 37 -1.59 -22.52 -20.57
C GLY A 37 -2.93 -23.22 -20.56
N SER A 38 -3.06 -24.18 -19.64
CA SER A 38 -4.32 -24.91 -19.38
C SER A 38 -4.45 -25.20 -17.89
N ASP A 39 -5.62 -24.97 -17.30
CA ASP A 39 -5.90 -25.30 -15.91
C ASP A 39 -5.97 -26.81 -15.63
N ALA A 40 -5.91 -27.64 -16.67
CA ALA A 40 -5.72 -29.07 -16.59
C ALA A 40 -4.24 -29.50 -16.43
N ASN A 41 -3.29 -28.58 -16.64
CA ASN A 41 -1.86 -28.84 -16.45
C ASN A 41 -1.50 -28.94 -14.96
N SER A 42 -0.27 -29.34 -14.66
CA SER A 42 0.25 -29.39 -13.28
C SER A 42 0.62 -27.99 -12.76
N GLY A 43 0.92 -27.04 -13.62
CA GLY A 43 1.41 -25.71 -13.27
C GLY A 43 2.84 -25.68 -12.71
N THR A 44 3.52 -26.79 -12.51
CA THR A 44 4.79 -26.88 -11.79
C THR A 44 6.03 -26.62 -12.68
N SER A 45 5.82 -26.28 -13.93
CA SER A 45 6.89 -25.85 -14.84
C SER A 45 6.38 -24.86 -15.88
N SER A 46 7.28 -24.08 -16.47
CA SER A 46 6.96 -23.17 -17.56
C SER A 46 6.52 -23.91 -18.87
N GLY A 47 6.79 -25.19 -18.97
CA GLY A 47 6.35 -26.04 -20.09
C GLY A 47 4.92 -26.58 -19.92
N THR A 48 4.38 -26.57 -18.70
CA THR A 48 3.02 -27.04 -18.38
C THR A 48 2.29 -26.02 -17.50
N PRO A 49 2.19 -24.74 -17.91
CA PRO A 49 1.63 -23.68 -17.09
C PRO A 49 0.11 -23.79 -16.94
N PHE A 50 -0.44 -23.25 -15.87
CA PHE A 50 -1.87 -22.96 -15.75
C PHE A 50 -2.30 -21.86 -16.74
N ALA A 51 -3.57 -21.83 -17.09
CA ALA A 51 -4.16 -20.75 -17.87
C ALA A 51 -4.56 -19.55 -16.98
N THR A 52 -4.91 -19.82 -15.72
CA THR A 52 -5.46 -18.78 -14.84
C THR A 52 -4.61 -18.54 -13.59
N ILE A 53 -4.53 -17.28 -13.21
CA ILE A 53 -3.87 -16.85 -11.96
C ILE A 53 -4.59 -17.47 -10.75
N GLN A 54 -5.93 -17.49 -10.78
CA GLN A 54 -6.72 -18.06 -9.68
C GLN A 54 -6.43 -19.55 -9.50
N LYS A 55 -6.30 -20.32 -10.58
CA LYS A 55 -5.95 -21.74 -10.50
C LYS A 55 -4.58 -21.96 -9.84
N ALA A 56 -3.60 -21.11 -10.15
CA ALA A 56 -2.32 -21.14 -9.50
C ALA A 56 -2.43 -20.82 -8.00
N LEU A 57 -3.15 -19.77 -7.63
CA LEU A 57 -3.37 -19.38 -6.23
C LEU A 57 -4.12 -20.46 -5.44
N ASP A 58 -5.13 -21.10 -6.04
CA ASP A 58 -5.89 -22.21 -5.40
C ASP A 58 -5.03 -23.45 -5.15
N THR A 59 -4.02 -23.66 -6.02
CA THR A 59 -3.15 -24.85 -5.98
C THR A 59 -1.90 -24.63 -5.13
N ALA A 60 -1.34 -23.41 -5.17
CA ALA A 60 -0.11 -23.03 -4.49
C ALA A 60 -0.22 -23.23 -2.96
N PRO A 61 0.72 -23.95 -2.31
CA PRO A 61 0.78 -24.00 -0.85
C PRO A 61 1.20 -22.64 -0.27
N ARG A 62 1.26 -22.53 1.05
CA ARG A 62 1.88 -21.38 1.72
C ARG A 62 3.33 -21.20 1.23
N ASP A 63 3.74 -19.94 1.15
CA ASP A 63 5.11 -19.55 0.81
C ASP A 63 5.56 -19.98 -0.61
N ALA A 64 4.60 -20.31 -1.49
CA ALA A 64 4.85 -20.63 -2.88
C ALA A 64 4.99 -19.37 -3.75
N THR A 65 5.68 -19.52 -4.90
CA THR A 65 5.79 -18.48 -5.90
C THR A 65 4.98 -18.83 -7.15
N VAL A 66 4.17 -17.86 -7.61
CA VAL A 66 3.39 -17.92 -8.85
C VAL A 66 4.03 -17.00 -9.88
N HIS A 67 4.56 -17.56 -10.94
CA HIS A 67 5.24 -16.85 -12.04
C HIS A 67 4.28 -16.59 -13.19
N LEU A 68 4.06 -15.31 -13.51
CA LEU A 68 3.26 -14.88 -14.65
C LEU A 68 4.16 -14.75 -15.90
N ALA A 69 3.87 -15.47 -16.96
CA ALA A 69 4.52 -15.27 -18.24
C ALA A 69 4.03 -13.94 -18.89
N PRO A 70 4.80 -13.33 -19.82
CA PRO A 70 4.33 -12.22 -20.63
C PRO A 70 3.00 -12.53 -21.30
N GLY A 71 2.04 -11.56 -21.27
CA GLY A 71 0.72 -11.72 -21.87
C GLY A 71 -0.33 -10.86 -21.21
N THR A 72 -1.55 -10.84 -21.77
CA THR A 72 -2.68 -10.10 -21.22
C THR A 72 -3.68 -11.06 -20.58
N TYR A 73 -3.81 -10.96 -19.25
CA TYR A 73 -4.70 -11.76 -18.44
C TYR A 73 -5.99 -10.99 -18.13
N ARG A 74 -7.11 -11.42 -18.71
CA ARG A 74 -8.44 -10.86 -18.42
C ARG A 74 -9.09 -11.65 -17.29
N GLN A 75 -8.55 -11.48 -16.09
CA GLN A 75 -8.84 -12.30 -14.92
C GLN A 75 -8.87 -11.43 -13.68
N ASP A 76 -9.78 -11.76 -12.77
CA ASP A 76 -9.72 -11.29 -11.38
C ASP A 76 -9.00 -12.35 -10.55
N ALA A 77 -8.28 -11.95 -9.50
CA ALA A 77 -7.52 -12.86 -8.65
C ALA A 77 -7.72 -12.54 -7.18
N VAL A 78 -7.86 -13.60 -6.37
CA VAL A 78 -8.02 -13.50 -4.91
C VAL A 78 -7.03 -14.44 -4.24
N THR A 79 -6.24 -13.94 -3.30
CA THR A 79 -5.34 -14.81 -2.53
C THR A 79 -6.14 -15.76 -1.65
N VAL A 80 -5.67 -16.98 -1.50
CA VAL A 80 -6.32 -18.02 -0.68
C VAL A 80 -5.44 -18.53 0.44
N ARG A 81 -4.17 -18.10 0.50
CA ARG A 81 -3.19 -18.48 1.53
C ARG A 81 -2.17 -17.37 1.78
N SER A 82 -1.61 -17.38 2.98
CA SER A 82 -0.52 -16.49 3.39
C SER A 82 0.82 -16.89 2.73
N GLY A 83 1.72 -15.90 2.61
CA GLY A 83 3.10 -16.10 2.17
C GLY A 83 3.27 -16.24 0.65
N VAL A 84 2.18 -16.24 -0.13
CA VAL A 84 2.28 -16.46 -1.58
C VAL A 84 2.90 -15.23 -2.25
N THR A 85 3.91 -15.47 -3.09
CA THR A 85 4.47 -14.47 -4.01
C THR A 85 3.85 -14.64 -5.39
N VAL A 86 3.34 -13.54 -5.98
CA VAL A 86 2.96 -13.48 -7.39
C VAL A 86 3.93 -12.53 -8.08
N THR A 87 4.70 -13.04 -9.02
CA THR A 87 5.71 -12.25 -9.73
C THR A 87 5.61 -12.43 -11.25
N GLY A 88 6.07 -11.43 -11.98
CA GLY A 88 6.14 -11.48 -13.43
C GLY A 88 6.75 -10.21 -14.03
N PRO A 89 7.12 -10.21 -15.28
CA PRO A 89 7.62 -9.01 -15.95
C PRO A 89 6.49 -7.99 -16.15
N SER A 90 6.82 -6.72 -16.36
CA SER A 90 5.85 -5.65 -16.64
C SER A 90 4.99 -5.91 -17.90
N THR A 91 5.43 -6.83 -18.78
CA THR A 91 4.67 -7.32 -19.93
C THR A 91 3.62 -8.39 -19.60
N ALA A 92 3.58 -8.89 -18.36
CA ALA A 92 2.46 -9.65 -17.83
C ALA A 92 1.40 -8.64 -17.33
N VAL A 93 0.31 -8.46 -18.09
CA VAL A 93 -0.69 -7.42 -17.87
C VAL A 93 -2.00 -8.02 -17.40
N VAL A 94 -2.40 -7.75 -16.16
CA VAL A 94 -3.67 -8.21 -15.57
C VAL A 94 -4.71 -7.09 -15.73
N LYS A 95 -5.84 -7.36 -16.43
CA LYS A 95 -6.88 -6.37 -16.77
C LYS A 95 -8.23 -6.58 -16.09
N GLY A 96 -8.35 -7.62 -15.28
CA GLY A 96 -9.63 -7.97 -14.65
C GLY A 96 -10.63 -8.65 -15.61
N ALA A 97 -11.53 -9.46 -15.06
CA ALA A 97 -12.54 -10.21 -15.79
C ALA A 97 -13.91 -9.52 -15.79
N GLY A 98 -14.33 -8.97 -14.64
CA GLY A 98 -15.69 -8.40 -14.52
C GLY A 98 -15.98 -7.77 -13.18
N ASN A 99 -15.24 -8.13 -12.16
CA ASN A 99 -15.43 -7.59 -10.82
C ASN A 99 -14.88 -6.16 -10.71
N SER A 100 -15.36 -5.41 -9.75
CA SER A 100 -14.85 -4.06 -9.46
C SER A 100 -13.40 -4.05 -9.00
N ARG A 101 -12.92 -5.16 -8.40
CA ARG A 101 -11.56 -5.35 -7.84
C ARG A 101 -10.82 -6.38 -8.68
N ILE A 102 -9.65 -6.03 -9.19
CA ILE A 102 -8.86 -6.93 -10.05
C ILE A 102 -8.07 -7.93 -9.22
N PHE A 103 -7.26 -7.45 -8.26
CA PHE A 103 -6.46 -8.29 -7.40
C PHE A 103 -6.86 -8.06 -5.94
N GLN A 104 -7.28 -9.11 -5.24
CA GLN A 104 -7.67 -9.03 -3.84
C GLN A 104 -6.68 -9.81 -2.98
N VAL A 105 -6.11 -9.15 -1.97
CA VAL A 105 -5.20 -9.73 -0.99
C VAL A 105 -5.94 -9.83 0.34
N LEU A 106 -6.18 -11.06 0.79
CA LEU A 106 -6.93 -11.37 2.00
C LEU A 106 -6.05 -11.98 3.11
N HIS A 107 -4.76 -12.21 2.84
CA HIS A 107 -3.88 -13.02 3.68
C HIS A 107 -2.54 -12.34 3.91
N ASP A 108 -1.89 -12.67 5.03
CA ASP A 108 -0.58 -12.14 5.43
C ASP A 108 0.57 -12.61 4.53
N GLY A 109 1.64 -11.82 4.51
CA GLY A 109 2.91 -12.19 3.91
C GLY A 109 2.86 -12.33 2.38
N VAL A 110 1.83 -11.81 1.73
CA VAL A 110 1.70 -11.85 0.28
C VAL A 110 2.67 -10.86 -0.35
N THR A 111 3.30 -11.26 -1.45
CA THR A 111 4.12 -10.38 -2.30
C THR A 111 3.51 -10.30 -3.70
N LEU A 112 3.32 -9.07 -4.21
CA LEU A 112 2.99 -8.79 -5.60
C LEU A 112 4.16 -8.03 -6.21
N ASP A 113 4.77 -8.56 -7.27
CA ASP A 113 6.05 -8.07 -7.75
C ASP A 113 6.18 -8.06 -9.27
N GLY A 114 6.55 -6.91 -9.85
CA GLY A 114 7.08 -6.74 -11.21
C GLY A 114 6.05 -6.64 -12.34
N PHE A 115 4.83 -7.14 -12.19
CA PHE A 115 3.85 -7.18 -13.28
C PHE A 115 2.97 -5.91 -13.34
N THR A 116 2.18 -5.79 -14.40
CA THR A 116 1.26 -4.66 -14.61
C THR A 116 -0.17 -5.04 -14.22
N VAL A 117 -0.87 -4.15 -13.49
CA VAL A 117 -2.32 -4.18 -13.34
C VAL A 117 -2.91 -2.97 -14.04
N ASP A 118 -3.75 -3.18 -15.05
CA ASP A 118 -4.34 -2.15 -15.90
C ASP A 118 -5.86 -2.21 -15.84
N GLY A 119 -6.48 -1.22 -15.21
CA GLY A 119 -7.93 -1.12 -15.05
C GLY A 119 -8.71 -0.91 -16.35
N LEU A 120 -8.06 -0.48 -17.43
CA LEU A 120 -8.71 -0.34 -18.73
C LEU A 120 -8.90 -1.72 -19.39
N HIS A 121 -10.06 -2.30 -19.20
CA HIS A 121 -10.41 -3.60 -19.78
C HIS A 121 -11.27 -3.51 -21.05
N GLY A 122 -11.93 -2.39 -21.27
CA GLY A 122 -12.86 -2.15 -22.40
C GLY A 122 -12.53 -0.85 -23.15
N SER A 123 -13.58 -0.09 -23.50
CA SER A 123 -13.41 1.19 -24.19
C SER A 123 -12.85 2.27 -23.27
N SER A 124 -11.85 3.01 -23.75
CA SER A 124 -11.30 4.16 -23.03
C SER A 124 -12.22 5.40 -23.03
N THR A 125 -13.30 5.37 -23.80
CA THR A 125 -14.26 6.49 -23.93
C THR A 125 -15.51 6.32 -23.07
N SER A 126 -15.59 5.25 -22.25
CA SER A 126 -16.71 4.97 -21.34
C SER A 126 -16.20 4.61 -19.95
N ALA A 127 -16.85 5.09 -18.90
CA ALA A 127 -16.56 4.71 -17.52
C ALA A 127 -16.66 3.19 -17.33
N SER A 128 -17.64 2.53 -17.94
CA SER A 128 -17.79 1.07 -17.90
C SER A 128 -16.61 0.29 -18.49
N GLY A 129 -15.72 0.95 -19.24
CA GLY A 129 -14.49 0.35 -19.75
C GLY A 129 -13.37 0.21 -18.71
N TYR A 130 -13.57 0.71 -17.50
CA TYR A 130 -12.55 0.70 -16.45
C TYR A 130 -12.98 -0.15 -15.25
N ARG A 131 -12.02 -0.73 -14.54
CA ARG A 131 -12.22 -1.40 -13.26
C ARG A 131 -12.00 -0.40 -12.13
N ASP A 132 -12.76 -0.56 -11.05
CA ASP A 132 -12.76 0.38 -9.94
C ASP A 132 -11.42 0.36 -9.19
N LYS A 133 -11.01 -0.80 -8.66
CA LYS A 133 -9.78 -0.93 -7.86
C LYS A 133 -8.83 -1.96 -8.46
N LEU A 134 -7.53 -1.61 -8.54
CA LEU A 134 -6.54 -2.52 -9.11
C LEU A 134 -6.08 -3.55 -8.08
N ILE A 135 -5.63 -3.07 -6.90
CA ILE A 135 -5.23 -3.91 -5.77
C ILE A 135 -6.09 -3.52 -4.57
N TYR A 136 -6.75 -4.50 -3.98
CA TYR A 136 -7.60 -4.32 -2.80
C TYR A 136 -7.16 -5.28 -1.70
N VAL A 137 -6.73 -4.73 -0.58
CA VAL A 137 -6.19 -5.48 0.57
C VAL A 137 -7.16 -5.35 1.73
N MET A 138 -7.71 -6.47 2.20
CA MET A 138 -8.62 -6.49 3.35
C MET A 138 -8.82 -7.93 3.81
N SER A 139 -8.50 -8.24 5.07
CA SER A 139 -8.93 -9.51 5.69
C SER A 139 -10.47 -9.59 5.76
N THR A 140 -11.00 -10.79 5.73
CA THR A 140 -12.43 -11.06 5.88
C THR A 140 -12.82 -11.48 7.30
N SER A 141 -11.84 -11.59 8.20
CA SER A 141 -12.06 -12.01 9.58
C SER A 141 -12.14 -10.80 10.51
N PRO A 142 -13.17 -10.71 11.39
CA PRO A 142 -13.28 -9.65 12.37
C PRO A 142 -12.04 -9.55 13.29
N GLY A 143 -11.55 -8.33 13.49
CA GLY A 143 -10.39 -8.05 14.34
C GLY A 143 -9.05 -8.53 13.80
N ASP A 144 -9.02 -9.14 12.62
CA ASP A 144 -7.84 -9.62 11.92
C ASP A 144 -7.55 -8.75 10.70
N GLY A 145 -6.30 -8.35 10.50
CA GLY A 145 -5.86 -7.54 9.37
C GLY A 145 -4.97 -8.34 8.42
N VAL A 146 -4.47 -7.67 7.38
CA VAL A 146 -3.42 -8.21 6.51
C VAL A 146 -2.09 -7.63 6.96
N GLY A 147 -1.14 -8.50 7.34
CA GLY A 147 0.19 -8.13 7.77
C GLY A 147 1.29 -8.48 6.76
N THR A 148 2.40 -7.74 6.83
CA THR A 148 3.64 -8.03 6.07
C THR A 148 3.46 -8.17 4.55
N LEU A 149 2.48 -7.46 3.97
CA LEU A 149 2.28 -7.38 2.53
C LEU A 149 3.44 -6.64 1.86
N THR A 150 3.90 -7.12 0.71
CA THR A 150 4.81 -6.38 -0.18
C THR A 150 4.14 -6.14 -1.54
N ILE A 151 4.22 -4.88 -2.04
CA ILE A 151 3.83 -4.50 -3.40
C ILE A 151 5.03 -3.77 -3.99
N SER A 152 5.76 -4.40 -4.91
CA SER A 152 7.01 -3.86 -5.43
C SER A 152 7.12 -3.94 -6.96
N ASP A 153 7.84 -2.99 -7.55
CA ASP A 153 8.19 -2.95 -8.98
C ASP A 153 6.98 -3.05 -9.94
N MET A 154 5.77 -2.75 -9.44
CA MET A 154 4.52 -2.85 -10.19
C MET A 154 4.27 -1.64 -11.08
N THR A 155 3.58 -1.85 -12.19
CA THR A 155 2.92 -0.78 -12.95
C THR A 155 1.41 -0.86 -12.70
N LEU A 156 0.84 0.13 -11.98
CA LEU A 156 -0.57 0.18 -11.60
C LEU A 156 -1.23 1.37 -12.30
N LYS A 157 -2.15 1.11 -13.23
CA LYS A 157 -2.69 2.19 -14.07
C LYS A 157 -4.15 2.04 -14.46
N ASN A 158 -4.76 3.17 -14.80
CA ASN A 158 -6.13 3.24 -15.32
C ASN A 158 -7.18 2.69 -14.35
N ALA A 159 -7.05 2.97 -13.05
CA ALA A 159 -8.10 2.64 -12.09
C ALA A 159 -9.31 3.57 -12.26
N GLY A 160 -10.51 3.03 -12.19
CA GLY A 160 -11.74 3.81 -12.12
C GLY A 160 -11.81 4.64 -10.84
N GLY A 161 -11.49 4.02 -9.72
CA GLY A 161 -11.28 4.62 -8.40
C GLY A 161 -9.81 4.54 -7.97
N GLU A 162 -9.53 3.97 -6.79
CA GLU A 162 -8.17 3.90 -6.24
C GLU A 162 -7.31 2.84 -6.94
N CYS A 163 -6.02 3.15 -7.11
CA CYS A 163 -5.08 2.16 -7.64
C CYS A 163 -4.74 1.09 -6.59
N VAL A 164 -4.44 1.48 -5.36
CA VAL A 164 -4.20 0.57 -4.23
C VAL A 164 -5.08 0.97 -3.05
N ARG A 165 -5.82 0.01 -2.50
CA ARG A 165 -6.61 0.19 -1.29
C ARG A 165 -6.12 -0.75 -0.21
N LEU A 166 -5.45 -0.21 0.82
CA LEU A 166 -5.01 -0.91 2.02
C LEU A 166 -6.06 -0.69 3.10
N ARG A 167 -6.93 -1.64 3.32
CA ARG A 167 -8.09 -1.47 4.16
C ARG A 167 -8.17 -2.51 5.25
N TYR A 168 -8.57 -2.05 6.41
CA TYR A 168 -8.93 -2.77 7.61
C TYR A 168 -7.74 -3.48 8.28
N LEU A 169 -7.14 -2.78 9.26
CA LEU A 169 -6.07 -3.27 10.13
C LEU A 169 -4.81 -3.76 9.37
N VAL A 170 -4.50 -3.14 8.23
CA VAL A 170 -3.27 -3.49 7.49
C VAL A 170 -2.05 -3.05 8.28
N THR A 171 -1.11 -3.96 8.51
CA THR A 171 0.08 -3.71 9.33
C THR A 171 1.36 -4.18 8.68
N ASN A 172 2.44 -3.39 8.84
CA ASN A 172 3.77 -3.72 8.34
C ASN A 172 3.80 -4.01 6.83
N ALA A 173 2.91 -3.38 6.06
CA ALA A 173 2.96 -3.43 4.61
C ALA A 173 4.13 -2.59 4.09
N ASP A 174 4.80 -3.07 3.05
CA ASP A 174 5.87 -2.40 2.33
C ASP A 174 5.47 -2.20 0.86
N VAL A 175 5.24 -0.93 0.46
CA VAL A 175 4.78 -0.57 -0.89
C VAL A 175 5.83 0.31 -1.53
N HIS A 176 6.60 -0.24 -2.48
CA HIS A 176 7.79 0.45 -2.96
C HIS A 176 8.13 0.20 -4.43
N ASP A 177 8.89 1.12 -5.01
CA ASP A 177 9.42 1.06 -6.37
C ASP A 177 8.34 0.88 -7.46
N ASN A 178 7.08 1.31 -7.18
CA ASN A 178 5.97 1.17 -8.09
C ASN A 178 5.80 2.43 -8.96
N THR A 179 5.27 2.25 -10.17
CA THR A 179 4.73 3.32 -11.03
C THR A 179 3.21 3.27 -10.95
N ILE A 180 2.59 4.33 -10.40
CA ILE A 180 1.17 4.37 -10.08
C ILE A 180 0.48 5.54 -10.77
N GLY A 181 -0.61 5.26 -11.47
CA GLY A 181 -1.47 6.24 -12.12
C GLY A 181 -1.58 6.05 -13.65
N PRO A 182 -2.64 6.63 -14.27
CA PRO A 182 -3.72 7.40 -13.65
C PRO A 182 -4.67 6.54 -12.81
N CYS A 183 -5.23 7.16 -11.73
CA CYS A 183 -6.27 6.62 -10.88
C CYS A 183 -7.49 7.58 -10.92
N GLY A 184 -8.66 7.20 -10.36
CA GLY A 184 -9.81 8.09 -10.28
C GLY A 184 -10.47 8.43 -11.62
N VAL A 185 -10.36 7.54 -12.59
CA VAL A 185 -10.87 7.79 -13.95
C VAL A 185 -12.39 8.05 -13.94
N TYR A 186 -13.15 7.43 -13.04
CA TYR A 186 -14.60 7.66 -12.93
C TYR A 186 -14.92 9.11 -12.60
N ASP A 187 -14.20 9.70 -11.66
CA ASP A 187 -14.51 11.01 -11.13
C ASP A 187 -13.82 12.14 -11.91
N PHE A 188 -12.59 11.93 -12.34
CA PHE A 188 -11.78 12.97 -12.93
C PHE A 188 -11.76 13.00 -14.46
N LYS A 189 -12.14 11.89 -15.12
CA LYS A 189 -12.33 11.84 -16.57
C LYS A 189 -13.79 11.84 -16.97
N PHE A 190 -14.67 11.17 -16.21
CA PHE A 190 -16.08 11.01 -16.54
C PHE A 190 -17.02 11.78 -15.60
N ALA A 191 -16.48 12.61 -14.70
CA ALA A 191 -17.23 13.48 -13.79
C ALA A 191 -18.24 12.71 -12.91
N GLY A 192 -17.86 11.54 -12.39
CA GLY A 192 -18.67 10.73 -11.47
C GLY A 192 -18.95 11.40 -10.12
N GLY A 193 -18.09 12.36 -9.71
CA GLY A 193 -18.35 13.26 -8.58
C GLY A 193 -18.03 12.73 -7.19
N GLY A 194 -17.52 11.51 -7.05
CA GLY A 194 -17.21 10.88 -5.76
C GLY A 194 -15.88 11.28 -5.14
N LYS A 195 -15.00 11.94 -5.91
CA LYS A 195 -13.64 12.30 -5.51
C LYS A 195 -12.80 11.10 -5.03
N ASN A 196 -13.04 9.92 -5.60
CA ASN A 196 -12.22 8.75 -5.41
C ASN A 196 -11.12 8.73 -6.47
N GLY A 197 -9.95 8.25 -6.16
CA GLY A 197 -8.90 8.19 -7.19
C GLY A 197 -7.51 8.38 -6.63
N GLU A 198 -7.34 7.97 -5.40
CA GLU A 198 -6.06 7.94 -4.73
C GLU A 198 -5.11 6.94 -5.39
N GLY A 199 -3.83 7.29 -5.42
CA GLY A 199 -2.79 6.33 -5.79
C GLY A 199 -2.76 5.19 -4.78
N ILE A 200 -2.63 5.54 -3.50
CA ILE A 200 -2.66 4.61 -2.38
C ILE A 200 -3.57 5.17 -1.28
N TYR A 201 -4.66 4.48 -1.01
CA TYR A 201 -5.59 4.79 0.08
C TYR A 201 -5.31 3.83 1.25
N LEU A 202 -4.80 4.36 2.36
CA LEU A 202 -4.43 3.60 3.55
C LEU A 202 -5.41 3.85 4.70
N GLY A 203 -6.07 2.81 5.14
CA GLY A 203 -7.10 2.88 6.18
C GLY A 203 -8.52 2.95 5.62
N THR A 204 -9.46 3.34 6.46
CA THR A 204 -10.90 3.45 6.14
C THR A 204 -11.46 4.71 6.80
N ALA A 205 -12.08 5.56 6.00
CA ALA A 205 -12.78 6.73 6.51
C ALA A 205 -13.91 6.32 7.48
N PRO A 206 -14.19 7.08 8.54
CA PRO A 206 -15.17 6.71 9.57
C PRO A 206 -16.55 6.36 9.01
N GLU A 207 -17.01 7.09 8.00
CA GLU A 207 -18.30 6.86 7.35
C GLU A 207 -18.34 5.58 6.48
N GLN A 208 -17.21 4.97 6.21
CA GLN A 208 -17.10 3.72 5.43
C GLN A 208 -16.84 2.49 6.29
N GLN A 209 -16.72 2.64 7.61
CA GLN A 209 -16.57 1.51 8.52
C GLN A 209 -17.81 0.62 8.46
N GLY A 210 -17.63 -0.70 8.56
CA GLY A 210 -18.70 -1.67 8.42
C GLY A 210 -19.29 -1.81 7.00
N GLN A 211 -18.78 -1.09 6.00
CA GLN A 211 -19.29 -1.10 4.64
C GLN A 211 -18.38 -1.85 3.66
N ASN A 212 -18.91 -2.13 2.45
CA ASN A 212 -18.14 -2.69 1.32
C ASN A 212 -17.44 -4.03 1.64
N GLY A 213 -18.08 -4.87 2.48
CA GLY A 213 -17.57 -6.18 2.87
C GLY A 213 -16.53 -6.13 3.98
N ALA A 214 -16.45 -5.02 4.74
CA ALA A 214 -15.66 -4.99 5.96
C ALA A 214 -16.12 -6.08 6.94
N PRO A 215 -15.20 -6.74 7.65
CA PRO A 215 -15.56 -7.85 8.55
C PRO A 215 -16.31 -7.40 9.80
N ASP A 216 -16.16 -6.13 10.20
CA ASP A 216 -16.89 -5.48 11.29
C ASP A 216 -16.93 -3.95 11.08
N ASP A 217 -17.49 -3.22 12.04
CA ASP A 217 -17.64 -1.76 12.05
C ASP A 217 -16.61 -1.02 12.91
N GLN A 218 -15.57 -1.73 13.38
CA GLN A 218 -14.56 -1.13 14.23
C GLN A 218 -13.67 -0.14 13.46
N PRO A 219 -13.13 0.87 14.16
CA PRO A 219 -12.19 1.80 13.57
C PRO A 219 -10.98 1.09 12.93
N ASP A 220 -10.68 1.44 11.71
CA ASP A 220 -9.52 0.90 10.98
C ASP A 220 -8.23 1.50 11.54
N ARG A 221 -7.48 0.70 12.28
CA ARG A 221 -6.20 1.07 12.89
C ARG A 221 -5.01 0.53 12.11
N SER A 222 -5.02 0.72 10.79
CA SER A 222 -3.88 0.37 9.93
C SER A 222 -2.62 1.13 10.36
N ARG A 223 -1.49 0.40 10.56
CA ARG A 223 -0.31 1.00 11.20
C ARG A 223 1.01 0.37 10.79
N ASN A 224 2.10 1.10 11.03
CA ASN A 224 3.48 0.65 10.78
C ASN A 224 3.71 0.27 9.30
N ASN A 225 2.93 0.81 8.39
CA ASN A 225 3.09 0.59 6.97
C ASN A 225 4.13 1.57 6.41
N ARG A 226 4.90 1.13 5.44
CA ARG A 226 5.90 1.93 4.75
C ARG A 226 5.54 2.04 3.27
N ILE A 227 5.48 3.27 2.77
CA ILE A 227 5.19 3.59 1.38
C ILE A 227 6.35 4.43 0.86
N HIS A 228 7.17 3.87 -0.04
CA HIS A 228 8.41 4.54 -0.40
C HIS A 228 8.91 4.25 -1.83
N HIS A 229 9.72 5.18 -2.37
CA HIS A 229 10.32 5.06 -3.70
C HIS A 229 9.32 4.84 -4.84
N ASN A 230 8.05 5.22 -4.64
CA ASN A 230 7.05 5.13 -5.69
C ASN A 230 7.02 6.41 -6.53
N THR A 231 6.78 6.27 -7.83
CA THR A 231 6.40 7.37 -8.72
C THR A 231 4.89 7.36 -8.90
N ILE A 232 4.20 8.37 -8.36
CA ILE A 232 2.75 8.43 -8.30
C ILE A 232 2.25 9.68 -9.04
N ALA A 233 1.65 9.48 -10.20
CA ALA A 233 1.02 10.53 -10.99
C ALA A 233 -0.47 10.20 -11.14
N THR A 234 -1.27 10.58 -10.11
CA THR A 234 -2.64 10.08 -10.00
C THR A 234 -3.54 10.55 -11.14
N ALA A 235 -3.40 11.77 -11.62
CA ALA A 235 -4.39 12.44 -12.46
C ALA A 235 -5.82 12.32 -11.87
N GLY A 236 -5.90 11.97 -10.60
CA GLY A 236 -7.07 11.71 -9.78
C GLY A 236 -6.99 12.45 -8.44
N ASN A 237 -7.22 11.76 -7.35
CA ASN A 237 -7.15 12.32 -6.01
C ASN A 237 -5.72 12.22 -5.43
N GLU A 238 -5.54 12.11 -4.12
CA GLU A 238 -4.23 12.11 -3.45
C GLU A 238 -3.29 11.02 -4.00
N CYS A 239 -1.98 11.28 -3.99
CA CYS A 239 -1.00 10.22 -4.23
C CYS A 239 -1.04 9.17 -3.10
N VAL A 240 -1.05 9.65 -1.85
CA VAL A 240 -1.24 8.82 -0.67
C VAL A 240 -2.18 9.53 0.29
N ASP A 241 -3.26 8.87 0.68
CA ASP A 241 -4.19 9.34 1.71
C ASP A 241 -4.17 8.37 2.89
N VAL A 242 -3.70 8.85 4.06
CA VAL A 242 -3.68 8.09 5.32
C VAL A 242 -4.92 8.47 6.12
N LYS A 243 -5.89 7.57 6.16
CA LYS A 243 -7.21 7.82 6.78
C LYS A 243 -7.18 7.84 8.30
N GLU A 244 -8.25 8.35 8.86
CA GLU A 244 -8.52 8.46 10.29
C GLU A 244 -8.24 7.14 11.02
N ASN A 245 -7.78 7.21 12.26
CA ASN A 245 -7.35 6.09 13.11
C ASN A 245 -6.08 5.34 12.63
N SER A 246 -5.59 5.57 11.41
CA SER A 246 -4.33 4.99 10.93
C SER A 246 -3.13 5.78 11.47
N THR A 247 -2.14 5.10 12.04
CA THR A 247 -1.04 5.75 12.79
C THR A 247 0.30 5.07 12.57
N ALA A 248 1.38 5.77 12.89
CA ALA A 248 2.75 5.26 12.80
C ALA A 248 3.15 4.76 11.38
N ASN A 249 2.49 5.27 10.34
CA ASN A 249 2.85 4.98 8.97
C ASN A 249 3.93 5.95 8.48
N VAL A 250 4.83 5.47 7.62
CA VAL A 250 5.92 6.24 7.04
C VAL A 250 5.77 6.31 5.53
N ILE A 251 5.64 7.53 5.01
CA ILE A 251 5.56 7.84 3.59
C ILE A 251 6.81 8.62 3.22
N GLU A 252 7.73 8.00 2.46
CA GLU A 252 9.04 8.59 2.24
C GLU A 252 9.62 8.30 0.85
N TYR A 253 10.47 9.18 0.34
CA TYR A 253 11.17 9.03 -0.94
C TYR A 253 10.23 8.79 -2.13
N ASN A 254 8.96 9.22 -2.07
CA ASN A 254 8.04 9.11 -3.20
C ASN A 254 8.11 10.39 -4.06
N ASP A 255 7.87 10.23 -5.36
CA ASP A 255 7.57 11.32 -6.29
C ASP A 255 6.06 11.38 -6.50
N CYS A 256 5.41 12.48 -6.08
CA CYS A 256 3.96 12.65 -6.05
C CYS A 256 3.53 13.85 -6.90
N SER A 257 2.68 13.62 -7.90
CA SER A 257 2.24 14.67 -8.81
C SER A 257 0.83 14.45 -9.39
N GLN A 258 0.31 15.49 -10.04
CA GLN A 258 -0.91 15.47 -10.84
C GLN A 258 -2.23 15.20 -10.08
N GLN A 259 -2.23 15.38 -8.77
CA GLN A 259 -3.47 15.34 -7.98
C GLN A 259 -4.41 16.49 -8.41
N LYS A 260 -5.73 16.24 -8.51
CA LYS A 260 -6.73 17.12 -9.12
C LYS A 260 -7.74 17.74 -8.15
N ASP A 261 -7.85 17.31 -6.89
CA ASP A 261 -8.76 17.93 -5.92
C ASP A 261 -8.11 19.16 -5.25
N ALA A 262 -8.61 20.36 -5.58
CA ALA A 262 -8.16 21.61 -4.98
C ALA A 262 -8.37 21.70 -3.46
N SER A 263 -9.25 20.87 -2.89
CA SER A 263 -9.55 20.87 -1.44
C SER A 263 -8.58 20.00 -0.64
N SER A 264 -7.84 19.11 -1.30
CA SER A 264 -6.94 18.13 -0.69
C SER A 264 -5.46 18.45 -0.89
N GLY A 265 -4.59 17.47 -0.74
CA GLY A 265 -3.15 17.57 -0.96
C GLY A 265 -2.63 16.44 -1.86
N GLY A 266 -1.38 16.56 -2.31
CA GLY A 266 -0.69 15.44 -2.94
C GLY A 266 -0.53 14.27 -1.95
N LEU A 267 -0.09 14.57 -0.72
CA LEU A 267 -0.13 13.66 0.42
C LEU A 267 -1.13 14.19 1.46
N ASP A 268 -1.97 13.32 1.99
CA ASP A 268 -2.96 13.68 3.00
C ASP A 268 -2.81 12.84 4.27
N ALA A 269 -2.71 13.48 5.44
CA ALA A 269 -2.71 12.85 6.76
C ALA A 269 -3.99 13.20 7.50
N ARG A 270 -4.99 12.36 7.38
CA ARG A 270 -6.21 12.39 8.18
C ARG A 270 -6.04 11.60 9.46
N GLY A 271 -5.23 10.53 9.44
CA GLY A 271 -4.77 9.83 10.63
C GLY A 271 -3.69 10.60 11.38
N SER A 272 -3.56 10.36 12.68
CA SER A 272 -2.62 11.04 13.56
C SER A 272 -1.31 10.26 13.75
N GLY A 273 -0.19 10.97 14.05
CA GLY A 273 1.09 10.34 14.39
C GLY A 273 1.79 9.64 13.22
N ASN A 274 1.58 10.08 11.99
CA ASN A 274 2.25 9.58 10.80
C ASN A 274 3.51 10.39 10.46
N THR A 275 4.32 9.94 9.51
CA THR A 275 5.54 10.64 9.09
C THR A 275 5.62 10.71 7.56
N PHE A 276 5.70 11.94 7.03
CA PHE A 276 5.92 12.24 5.63
C PHE A 276 7.30 12.90 5.48
N ARG A 277 8.27 12.20 4.88
CA ARG A 277 9.64 12.71 4.79
C ARG A 277 10.33 12.37 3.48
N TYR A 278 11.21 13.24 3.05
CA TYR A 278 12.07 13.05 1.86
C TYR A 278 11.30 12.76 0.57
N ASN A 279 10.02 13.16 0.48
CA ASN A 279 9.24 13.05 -0.73
C ASN A 279 9.47 14.26 -1.65
N THR A 280 9.31 14.07 -2.95
CA THR A 280 9.14 15.16 -3.92
C THR A 280 7.65 15.26 -4.26
N ILE A 281 7.02 16.40 -3.95
CA ILE A 281 5.57 16.60 -4.06
C ILE A 281 5.35 17.85 -4.92
N HIS A 282 4.79 17.67 -6.12
CA HIS A 282 4.79 18.77 -7.07
C HIS A 282 3.64 18.73 -8.07
N ASP A 283 3.35 19.91 -8.65
CA ASP A 283 2.40 20.09 -9.76
C ASP A 283 1.00 19.51 -9.44
N ASN A 284 0.55 19.65 -8.17
CA ASN A 284 -0.75 19.24 -7.70
C ASN A 284 -1.73 20.42 -7.72
N THR A 285 -3.00 20.16 -8.04
CA THR A 285 -4.08 21.16 -8.01
C THR A 285 -4.42 21.55 -6.56
N GLY A 286 -4.32 20.63 -5.63
CA GLY A 286 -4.41 20.87 -4.19
C GLY A 286 -3.14 21.43 -3.58
N ALA A 287 -2.99 21.33 -2.27
CA ALA A 287 -1.74 21.60 -1.58
C ALA A 287 -0.72 20.47 -1.84
N GLY A 288 0.56 20.73 -1.53
CA GLY A 288 1.53 19.63 -1.56
C GLY A 288 1.20 18.58 -0.50
N VAL A 289 1.01 19.01 0.75
CA VAL A 289 0.61 18.17 1.88
C VAL A 289 -0.62 18.76 2.56
N ARG A 290 -1.58 17.93 3.00
CA ARG A 290 -2.68 18.33 3.87
C ARG A 290 -2.58 17.59 5.19
N LEU A 291 -2.73 18.32 6.31
CA LEU A 291 -2.69 17.80 7.68
C LEU A 291 -4.00 18.08 8.38
N GLY A 292 -4.77 17.05 8.67
CA GLY A 292 -6.05 17.13 9.36
C GLY A 292 -7.16 16.36 8.67
N GLY A 293 -7.87 15.55 9.45
CA GLY A 293 -9.03 14.77 9.04
C GLY A 293 -10.33 15.56 9.06
N ASP A 294 -11.43 14.84 8.93
CA ASP A 294 -12.77 15.41 8.86
C ASP A 294 -13.34 15.69 10.27
N THR A 295 -12.83 15.04 11.31
CA THR A 295 -13.20 15.34 12.70
C THR A 295 -12.27 16.37 13.34
N ALA A 296 -12.64 16.92 14.50
CA ALA A 296 -11.84 17.92 15.20
C ALA A 296 -10.53 17.38 15.79
N THR A 297 -10.40 16.06 15.95
CA THR A 297 -9.29 15.39 16.62
C THR A 297 -8.36 14.64 15.68
N ASP A 298 -8.74 14.49 14.43
CA ASP A 298 -7.99 13.72 13.43
C ASP A 298 -6.85 14.51 12.80
N GLY A 299 -5.82 13.80 12.30
CA GLY A 299 -4.72 14.37 11.55
C GLY A 299 -3.80 15.26 12.37
N THR A 300 -3.57 14.91 13.62
CA THR A 300 -2.65 15.60 14.54
C THR A 300 -1.33 14.83 14.71
N ASN A 301 -0.31 15.48 15.30
CA ASN A 301 0.97 14.88 15.64
C ASN A 301 1.71 14.21 14.45
N THR A 302 1.44 14.65 13.23
CA THR A 302 2.13 14.16 12.03
C THR A 302 3.43 14.92 11.82
N ASN A 303 4.49 14.17 11.48
CA ASN A 303 5.80 14.73 11.14
C ASN A 303 5.89 14.98 9.64
N VAL A 304 6.39 16.15 9.23
CA VAL A 304 6.60 16.52 7.81
C VAL A 304 7.95 17.21 7.67
N TYR A 305 8.97 16.49 7.25
CA TYR A 305 10.32 17.06 7.17
C TYR A 305 11.16 16.53 6.01
N GLY A 306 12.10 17.37 5.55
CA GLY A 306 13.04 16.99 4.49
C GLY A 306 12.40 16.77 3.12
N ASN A 307 11.14 17.18 2.91
CA ASN A 307 10.48 17.03 1.62
C ASN A 307 10.84 18.19 0.67
N THR A 308 10.77 17.93 -0.62
CA THR A 308 10.76 18.96 -1.68
C THR A 308 9.32 19.18 -2.12
N ILE A 309 8.75 20.37 -1.86
CA ILE A 309 7.34 20.68 -2.13
C ILE A 309 7.27 21.89 -3.06
N LYS A 310 6.85 21.69 -4.29
CA LYS A 310 6.93 22.75 -5.30
C LYS A 310 5.75 22.80 -6.26
N ASN A 311 5.39 24.02 -6.73
CA ASN A 311 4.40 24.24 -7.78
C ASN A 311 3.00 23.65 -7.47
N ASN A 312 2.60 23.59 -6.21
CA ASN A 312 1.27 23.13 -5.82
C ASN A 312 0.29 24.32 -5.79
N ALA A 313 -0.89 24.17 -6.41
CA ALA A 313 -1.76 25.29 -6.70
C ALA A 313 -2.56 25.80 -5.48
N ALA A 314 -2.69 25.00 -4.41
CA ALA A 314 -3.41 25.40 -3.18
C ALA A 314 -2.49 25.50 -1.95
N GLY A 315 -1.20 25.71 -2.15
CA GLY A 315 -0.21 25.91 -1.09
C GLY A 315 0.79 24.78 -0.93
N GLY A 316 1.80 25.00 -0.12
CA GLY A 316 2.80 23.98 0.19
C GLY A 316 2.26 22.95 1.16
N ILE A 317 2.11 23.33 2.44
CA ILE A 317 1.48 22.48 3.49
C ILE A 317 0.24 23.19 4.00
N LYS A 318 -0.90 22.46 3.96
CA LYS A 318 -2.21 22.93 4.42
C LYS A 318 -2.51 22.37 5.80
N PHE A 319 -2.42 23.24 6.82
CA PHE A 319 -2.66 22.87 8.22
C PHE A 319 -4.13 23.06 8.57
N MET A 320 -4.87 21.99 8.68
CA MET A 320 -6.27 21.96 9.06
C MET A 320 -6.45 21.63 10.54
N ARG A 321 -5.42 21.07 11.19
CA ARG A 321 -5.40 20.67 12.62
C ARG A 321 -4.07 21.02 13.28
N THR A 322 -4.12 21.12 14.61
CA THR A 322 -2.96 21.30 15.50
C THR A 322 -3.24 20.54 16.80
N PRO A 323 -2.23 20.06 17.56
CA PRO A 323 -0.81 20.18 17.27
C PRO A 323 -0.34 19.27 16.15
N GLN A 324 0.79 19.62 15.51
CA GLN A 324 1.51 18.73 14.64
C GLN A 324 2.83 18.32 15.31
N GLY A 325 3.45 17.26 14.79
CA GLY A 325 4.77 16.83 15.20
C GLY A 325 5.87 17.75 14.64
N GLN A 326 6.97 17.17 14.22
CA GLN A 326 8.08 17.91 13.62
C GLN A 326 7.72 18.36 12.19
N VAL A 327 7.60 19.68 11.97
CA VAL A 327 7.34 20.25 10.64
C VAL A 327 8.43 21.26 10.33
N CYS A 328 9.49 20.84 9.63
CA CYS A 328 10.68 21.63 9.42
C CYS A 328 11.56 21.09 8.29
N GLY A 329 12.60 21.82 7.88
CA GLY A 329 13.62 21.34 6.94
C GLY A 329 13.10 20.98 5.55
N ASN A 330 11.89 21.42 5.17
CA ASN A 330 11.37 21.18 3.82
C ASN A 330 11.89 22.23 2.84
N THR A 331 12.25 21.83 1.64
CA THR A 331 12.56 22.72 0.53
C THR A 331 11.30 23.06 -0.25
N MET A 332 10.93 24.34 -0.31
CA MET A 332 9.63 24.73 -0.86
C MET A 332 9.76 25.90 -1.85
N SER A 333 9.07 25.79 -3.00
CA SER A 333 9.08 26.85 -4.02
C SER A 333 7.85 26.79 -4.92
N GLY A 334 7.43 27.95 -5.45
CA GLY A 334 6.36 28.03 -6.47
C GLY A 334 4.96 27.59 -6.00
N ASN A 335 4.75 27.36 -4.69
CA ASN A 335 3.44 26.98 -4.17
C ASN A 335 2.54 28.22 -4.08
N THR A 336 1.39 28.19 -4.74
CA THR A 336 0.44 29.30 -4.75
C THR A 336 -0.18 29.48 -3.35
N GLY A 337 -0.22 30.71 -2.86
CA GLY A 337 -0.73 31.03 -1.52
C GLY A 337 0.32 30.88 -0.41
N GLY A 338 1.51 30.33 -0.70
CA GLY A 338 2.63 30.26 0.22
C GLY A 338 3.00 28.86 0.68
N ASN A 339 4.01 28.79 1.54
CA ASN A 339 4.55 27.51 2.03
C ASN A 339 3.67 26.88 3.11
N SER A 340 2.97 27.69 3.91
CA SER A 340 2.15 27.29 5.02
C SER A 340 0.77 27.95 4.88
N VAL A 341 -0.28 27.15 4.71
CA VAL A 341 -1.64 27.62 4.45
C VAL A 341 -2.64 26.84 5.33
N GLY A 342 -3.93 27.20 5.24
CA GLY A 342 -4.98 26.57 6.02
C GLY A 342 -5.24 27.27 7.38
N THR A 343 -6.16 26.72 8.18
CA THR A 343 -6.64 27.34 9.42
C THR A 343 -5.52 27.66 10.41
N TYR A 344 -4.54 26.79 10.50
CA TYR A 344 -3.41 26.91 11.43
C TYR A 344 -2.06 27.18 10.72
N GLY A 345 -2.10 27.56 9.44
CA GLY A 345 -0.89 27.75 8.67
C GLY A 345 0.07 28.79 9.26
N ALA A 346 -0.46 29.84 9.87
CA ALA A 346 0.35 30.92 10.49
C ALA A 346 1.19 30.44 11.69
N ASP A 347 0.84 29.31 12.30
CA ASP A 347 1.51 28.77 13.50
C ASP A 347 2.78 27.96 13.14
N PHE A 348 3.04 27.72 11.85
CA PHE A 348 4.11 26.80 11.40
C PHE A 348 5.10 27.46 10.42
N ASN A 349 6.38 27.12 10.59
CA ASN A 349 7.45 27.44 9.64
C ASN A 349 8.05 26.14 9.05
N PRO A 350 7.46 25.58 7.99
CA PRO A 350 7.88 24.29 7.45
C PRO A 350 9.27 24.29 6.78
N THR A 351 9.84 25.46 6.50
CA THR A 351 11.19 25.60 5.94
C THR A 351 12.25 25.89 7.00
N GLY A 352 11.86 26.08 8.25
CA GLY A 352 12.79 26.30 9.37
C GLY A 352 13.69 25.10 9.59
N THR A 353 14.80 25.33 10.30
CA THR A 353 15.71 24.25 10.68
C THR A 353 15.02 23.28 11.66
N CYS A 354 15.22 21.99 11.46
CA CYS A 354 14.84 20.99 12.45
C CYS A 354 15.82 21.00 13.66
#